data_0450757addde37c9789a366add4c9d94
#
_entry.id   0450757addde37c9789a366add4c9d94
#
_cell.length_a   1.000
_cell.length_b   1.000
_cell.length_c   1.000
_cell.angle_alpha   90.00
_cell.angle_beta   90.00
_cell.angle_gamma   90.00
#
_symmetry.space_group_name_H-M   'P 1'
#
loop_
_entity.id
_entity.type
_entity.pdbx_description
1 polymer ?
#
loop_
_entity_poly.entity_id
_entity_poly.type
_entity_poly.pdbx_seq_one_letter_code
_entity_poly.pdbx_strand_id
1 'polypeptide(L)'
;MTIFEHSNIILHKRMNCKKLFVVCMVALGVLASCGKVIPTDGRIDVIPLPNQLSVEEGNFTLKPSTKIVQTFDVEGMQYAFAFWNDVMLDIVGRELAVIPEEQAQRGAINILQDTSMESEQYRLTVSYGSIEISAATANGVFYAFQTLRQMLPVAAFNEAGSRIEIPACKIDDKPHFEYRGFMFDMGRHIFSVQEVKDMIDILAMHKINKFHWHLTEDQGWRIEIKKYPKLTEIGSIRKSSPIGKNKGQDGKPYGGFFTQDEVRDVVKYATERFITVIPEIEIPGHSVAALASYPELGCTGEQYEVATWWGVDDRVICPGKELAFTFWEDVLGEVIELFPSEYIHIGGDECPKTYWKKCPDCQARMRREGLKSEEELQAYVTKRVEKFLNERGRKIIGWDEILQGGVTKSATVMAWRGPQYGIEAAKLGNHVIMSPKTNCYLDYYQSRDTKNEPFSIGGYVPVEQAYALDPYKELNAEEQKYVLGVQGNLWTEYISKYDHAQYMTLPRMSAIAEVGWSYKNKNYESFLERLPHLSDLFDVYGYNYAKHVLPEKQTPAAEAEQK
;
A
#
# COMPACT_ATOMS: atom_id res chain seq x y z
N MET A 1 -1.61 -24.51 26.84
CA MET A 1 -1.23 -23.62 27.94
C MET A 1 -0.28 -22.58 27.36
N THR A 2 -0.74 -21.35 27.33
CA THR A 2 -0.09 -20.05 27.02
C THR A 2 0.32 -19.77 25.56
N ILE A 3 -0.65 -19.26 24.78
CA ILE A 3 -0.43 -18.42 23.59
C ILE A 3 -1.31 -17.15 23.78
N PHE A 4 -0.95 -16.28 24.70
CA PHE A 4 -1.64 -15.00 24.92
C PHE A 4 -0.70 -13.98 25.58
N GLU A 5 0.40 -13.65 24.91
CA GLU A 5 1.28 -12.59 25.43
C GLU A 5 2.03 -11.86 24.31
N HIS A 6 1.38 -11.34 23.28
CA HIS A 6 2.12 -10.45 22.35
C HIS A 6 1.25 -9.45 21.56
N SER A 7 -0.02 -9.23 21.98
CA SER A 7 -0.90 -8.26 21.28
C SER A 7 -0.90 -6.83 21.87
N ASN A 8 -0.10 -6.54 22.88
CA ASN A 8 -0.24 -5.29 23.66
C ASN A 8 0.80 -4.19 23.39
N ILE A 9 1.48 -4.16 22.23
CA ILE A 9 2.57 -3.19 22.02
C ILE A 9 2.22 -2.03 21.04
N ILE A 10 1.10 -2.06 20.34
CA ILE A 10 0.91 -1.17 19.17
C ILE A 10 0.16 0.14 19.46
N LEU A 11 -0.51 0.27 20.61
CA LEU A 11 -1.33 1.48 20.94
C LEU A 11 -0.71 2.47 21.93
N HIS A 12 0.56 2.28 22.35
CA HIS A 12 1.10 3.07 23.49
C HIS A 12 1.89 4.34 23.15
N LYS A 13 1.97 4.79 21.89
CA LYS A 13 2.80 5.99 21.55
C LYS A 13 2.02 7.27 21.21
N ARG A 14 0.69 7.29 21.32
CA ARG A 14 -0.09 8.54 21.10
C ARG A 14 -0.81 9.06 22.35
N MET A 15 -0.35 8.71 23.53
CA MET A 15 -0.86 9.39 24.76
C MET A 15 -0.11 10.72 24.97
N ASN A 16 -0.72 11.80 24.55
CA ASN A 16 -0.35 13.15 24.96
C ASN A 16 -0.30 13.23 26.49
N CYS A 17 0.77 13.83 27.04
CA CYS A 17 1.04 14.06 28.49
C CYS A 17 -0.03 14.82 29.29
N LYS A 18 -1.29 14.83 28.88
CA LYS A 18 -2.41 15.48 29.61
C LYS A 18 -3.36 14.53 30.33
N LYS A 19 -3.16 13.20 30.32
CA LYS A 19 -4.05 12.23 31.00
C LYS A 19 -3.50 11.64 32.29
N LEU A 20 -2.43 12.18 32.87
CA LEU A 20 -1.85 11.61 34.11
C LEU A 20 -2.42 12.24 35.41
N PHE A 21 -3.57 12.89 35.40
CA PHE A 21 -4.13 13.54 36.62
C PHE A 21 -5.58 13.18 36.96
N VAL A 22 -6.11 12.05 36.49
CA VAL A 22 -7.50 11.62 36.81
C VAL A 22 -7.58 10.17 37.29
N VAL A 23 -6.68 9.71 38.14
CA VAL A 23 -6.74 8.35 38.72
C VAL A 23 -6.97 8.39 40.24
N CYS A 24 -7.51 9.44 40.80
CA CYS A 24 -7.88 9.45 42.24
C CYS A 24 -9.18 10.18 42.48
N MET A 25 -10.32 9.67 41.98
CA MET A 25 -11.67 9.91 42.55
C MET A 25 -12.72 9.08 41.79
N VAL A 26 -12.78 7.79 42.03
CA VAL A 26 -13.97 6.97 41.72
C VAL A 26 -14.20 5.99 42.88
N ALA A 27 -14.81 6.50 43.93
CA ALA A 27 -15.59 5.68 44.85
C ALA A 27 -16.88 6.46 45.16
N LEU A 28 -18.03 5.87 44.87
CA LEU A 28 -19.42 6.29 45.07
C LEU A 28 -20.10 6.97 43.86
N GLY A 29 -20.87 6.17 43.13
CA GLY A 29 -21.85 6.63 42.18
C GLY A 29 -22.35 5.51 41.27
N VAL A 30 -22.96 4.46 41.82
CA VAL A 30 -23.83 3.58 41.02
C VAL A 30 -25.11 4.37 40.74
N LEU A 31 -25.05 5.27 39.78
CA LEU A 31 -26.20 5.83 39.09
C LEU A 31 -26.20 5.27 37.68
N ALA A 32 -27.32 4.72 37.26
CA ALA A 32 -27.57 4.17 35.94
C ALA A 32 -27.08 5.16 34.87
N SER A 33 -25.87 4.94 34.38
CA SER A 33 -25.36 5.65 33.19
C SER A 33 -26.14 5.13 32.00
N CYS A 34 -27.22 5.77 31.62
CA CYS A 34 -27.69 5.78 30.24
C CYS A 34 -26.58 6.45 29.45
N GLY A 35 -25.63 5.66 28.91
CA GLY A 35 -24.55 6.18 28.09
C GLY A 35 -25.13 7.09 27.00
N LYS A 36 -24.48 8.23 26.78
CA LYS A 36 -24.83 9.18 25.73
C LYS A 36 -24.96 8.43 24.40
N VAL A 37 -25.97 8.76 23.60
CA VAL A 37 -26.10 8.27 22.23
C VAL A 37 -25.41 9.27 21.31
N ILE A 38 -24.50 8.78 20.47
CA ILE A 38 -23.89 9.56 19.38
C ILE A 38 -24.73 9.27 18.14
N PRO A 39 -25.51 10.26 17.67
CA PRO A 39 -26.38 10.07 16.51
C PRO A 39 -25.57 10.02 15.22
N THR A 40 -26.12 9.35 14.21
CA THR A 40 -25.68 9.49 12.82
C THR A 40 -26.45 10.66 12.16
N ASP A 41 -25.83 11.27 11.16
CA ASP A 41 -26.51 12.22 10.25
C ASP A 41 -27.27 11.52 9.10
N GLY A 42 -27.21 10.19 9.06
CA GLY A 42 -27.85 9.35 8.06
C GLY A 42 -27.09 9.24 6.73
N ARG A 43 -25.96 9.93 6.58
CA ARG A 43 -25.11 9.85 5.38
C ARG A 43 -24.20 8.63 5.44
N ILE A 44 -23.85 8.12 4.26
CA ILE A 44 -22.89 7.02 4.10
C ILE A 44 -21.81 7.49 3.11
N ASP A 45 -20.83 8.20 3.66
CA ASP A 45 -19.76 8.85 2.91
C ASP A 45 -18.49 7.99 2.96
N VAL A 46 -18.51 6.83 2.28
CA VAL A 46 -17.40 5.88 2.28
C VAL A 46 -16.56 5.98 0.99
N ILE A 47 -15.24 5.83 1.13
CA ILE A 47 -14.27 5.77 0.02
C ILE A 47 -13.38 4.53 0.25
N PRO A 48 -13.28 3.61 -0.74
CA PRO A 48 -13.95 3.57 -2.05
C PRO A 48 -15.47 3.42 -1.98
N LEU A 49 -16.17 3.98 -2.97
CA LEU A 49 -17.62 3.87 -3.09
C LEU A 49 -18.03 2.40 -3.29
N PRO A 50 -18.98 1.84 -2.51
CA PRO A 50 -19.51 0.51 -2.77
C PRO A 50 -20.19 0.39 -4.14
N ASN A 51 -20.10 -0.78 -4.75
CA ASN A 51 -20.70 -1.02 -6.08
C ASN A 51 -22.22 -0.87 -6.08
N GLN A 52 -22.88 -1.30 -5.01
CA GLN A 52 -24.30 -1.09 -4.78
C GLN A 52 -24.51 -0.63 -3.35
N LEU A 53 -25.21 0.47 -3.18
CA LEU A 53 -25.55 1.06 -1.90
C LEU A 53 -27.00 1.58 -1.96
N SER A 54 -27.84 1.13 -1.05
CA SER A 54 -29.14 1.74 -0.76
C SER A 54 -29.22 2.16 0.70
N VAL A 55 -29.56 3.40 0.96
CA VAL A 55 -29.86 3.91 2.29
C VAL A 55 -31.29 3.49 2.65
N GLU A 56 -31.48 2.96 3.85
CA GLU A 56 -32.76 2.49 4.36
C GLU A 56 -33.20 3.36 5.53
N GLU A 57 -34.45 3.28 5.94
CA GLU A 57 -34.96 4.02 7.11
C GLU A 57 -34.48 3.39 8.44
N GLY A 58 -34.09 4.24 9.38
CA GLY A 58 -33.69 3.86 10.74
C GLY A 58 -32.19 3.67 10.92
N ASN A 59 -31.81 3.24 12.13
CA ASN A 59 -30.42 3.09 12.56
C ASN A 59 -30.24 1.84 13.39
N PHE A 60 -29.05 1.23 13.32
CA PHE A 60 -28.60 0.26 14.32
C PHE A 60 -27.94 1.00 15.47
N THR A 61 -28.26 0.62 16.71
CA THR A 61 -27.53 1.17 17.89
C THR A 61 -26.46 0.19 18.35
N LEU A 62 -25.23 0.47 18.01
CA LEU A 62 -24.05 -0.23 18.52
C LEU A 62 -23.84 0.13 19.99
N LYS A 63 -23.58 -0.86 20.82
CA LYS A 63 -23.40 -0.73 22.29
C LYS A 63 -22.15 -1.47 22.74
N PRO A 64 -21.57 -1.12 23.90
CA PRO A 64 -20.48 -1.91 24.49
C PRO A 64 -20.83 -3.38 24.76
N SER A 65 -22.12 -3.73 24.83
CA SER A 65 -22.61 -5.10 25.02
C SER A 65 -23.00 -5.80 23.71
N THR A 66 -22.88 -5.14 22.56
CA THR A 66 -23.11 -5.77 21.26
C THR A 66 -22.12 -6.92 21.08
N LYS A 67 -22.57 -8.02 20.51
CA LYS A 67 -21.76 -9.21 20.27
C LYS A 67 -21.48 -9.36 18.78
N ILE A 68 -20.39 -10.01 18.44
CA ILE A 68 -20.15 -10.55 17.10
C ILE A 68 -20.58 -12.01 17.11
N VAL A 69 -21.54 -12.35 16.29
CA VAL A 69 -22.05 -13.73 16.14
C VAL A 69 -21.36 -14.33 14.91
N GLN A 70 -20.52 -15.31 15.15
CA GLN A 70 -19.78 -16.02 14.09
C GLN A 70 -20.51 -17.32 13.75
N THR A 71 -21.09 -17.40 12.54
CA THR A 71 -21.79 -18.62 12.09
C THR A 71 -20.90 -19.58 11.29
N PHE A 72 -19.70 -19.14 10.89
CA PHE A 72 -18.72 -19.96 10.21
C PHE A 72 -17.30 -19.52 10.57
N ASP A 73 -16.34 -20.43 10.38
CA ASP A 73 -14.92 -20.14 10.59
C ASP A 73 -14.10 -20.49 9.35
N VAL A 74 -13.21 -19.59 8.96
CA VAL A 74 -12.27 -19.75 7.84
C VAL A 74 -10.94 -19.11 8.21
N GLU A 75 -9.89 -19.52 7.52
CA GLU A 75 -8.53 -18.97 7.72
C GLU A 75 -8.53 -17.44 7.66
N GLY A 76 -7.89 -16.79 8.64
CA GLY A 76 -7.77 -15.34 8.73
C GLY A 76 -8.94 -14.64 9.45
N MET A 77 -10.02 -15.35 9.85
CA MET A 77 -11.17 -14.72 10.51
C MET A 77 -10.77 -13.99 11.79
N GLN A 78 -9.81 -14.52 12.54
CA GLN A 78 -9.27 -13.89 13.73
C GLN A 78 -8.67 -12.50 13.45
N TYR A 79 -8.12 -12.26 12.26
CA TYR A 79 -7.54 -10.96 11.88
C TYR A 79 -8.63 -9.93 11.62
N ALA A 80 -9.72 -10.31 10.95
CA ALA A 80 -10.87 -9.43 10.74
C ALA A 80 -11.51 -9.01 12.08
N PHE A 81 -11.64 -9.95 13.02
CA PHE A 81 -12.18 -9.66 14.35
C PHE A 81 -11.23 -8.82 15.21
N ALA A 82 -9.91 -9.10 15.16
CA ALA A 82 -8.92 -8.29 15.86
C ALA A 82 -8.95 -6.84 15.39
N PHE A 83 -8.94 -6.63 14.06
CA PHE A 83 -9.08 -5.28 13.48
C PHE A 83 -10.34 -4.55 13.95
N TRP A 84 -11.51 -5.22 13.90
CA TRP A 84 -12.75 -4.60 14.35
C TRP A 84 -12.76 -4.32 15.84
N ASN A 85 -12.19 -5.20 16.65
CA ASN A 85 -12.10 -5.02 18.10
C ASN A 85 -11.12 -3.89 18.49
N ASP A 86 -10.06 -3.64 17.70
CA ASP A 86 -9.22 -2.45 17.89
C ASP A 86 -10.04 -1.17 17.69
N VAL A 87 -10.88 -1.10 16.64
CA VAL A 87 -11.82 0.02 16.45
C VAL A 87 -12.81 0.13 17.61
N MET A 88 -13.31 -1.00 18.13
CA MET A 88 -14.24 -1.00 19.26
C MET A 88 -13.60 -0.52 20.56
N LEU A 89 -12.33 -0.84 20.80
CA LEU A 89 -11.58 -0.31 21.95
C LEU A 89 -11.55 1.22 21.93
N ASP A 90 -11.35 1.82 20.75
CA ASP A 90 -11.31 3.28 20.60
C ASP A 90 -12.68 3.94 20.86
N ILE A 91 -13.78 3.35 20.34
CA ILE A 91 -15.10 4.02 20.32
C ILE A 91 -16.04 3.59 21.45
N VAL A 92 -15.99 2.33 21.89
CA VAL A 92 -16.85 1.85 23.00
C VAL A 92 -16.06 1.44 24.25
N GLY A 93 -14.71 1.58 24.21
CA GLY A 93 -13.82 1.37 25.35
C GLY A 93 -13.62 -0.09 25.74
N ARG A 94 -14.01 -1.04 24.87
CA ARG A 94 -13.84 -2.48 25.10
C ARG A 94 -14.01 -3.28 23.81
N GLU A 95 -13.40 -4.45 23.76
CA GLU A 95 -13.64 -5.44 22.71
C GLU A 95 -15.07 -5.99 22.79
N LEU A 96 -15.64 -6.31 21.64
CA LEU A 96 -16.90 -7.04 21.55
C LEU A 96 -16.63 -8.54 21.65
N ALA A 97 -17.48 -9.23 22.40
CA ALA A 97 -17.38 -10.69 22.50
C ALA A 97 -17.74 -11.35 21.16
N VAL A 98 -16.85 -12.20 20.65
CA VAL A 98 -17.12 -13.08 19.52
C VAL A 98 -17.71 -14.38 20.08
N ILE A 99 -18.89 -14.76 19.60
CA ILE A 99 -19.58 -15.98 20.02
C ILE A 99 -19.90 -16.86 18.82
N PRO A 100 -19.53 -18.16 18.84
CA PRO A 100 -19.92 -19.10 17.81
C PRO A 100 -21.40 -19.48 18.00
N GLU A 101 -22.18 -19.33 16.96
CA GLU A 101 -23.61 -19.69 16.96
C GLU A 101 -24.02 -20.16 15.57
N GLU A 102 -25.00 -21.05 15.49
CA GLU A 102 -25.49 -21.54 14.19
C GLU A 102 -26.42 -20.55 13.47
N GLN A 103 -27.00 -19.60 14.20
CA GLN A 103 -28.00 -18.66 13.66
C GLN A 103 -27.72 -17.22 14.07
N ALA A 104 -28.08 -16.31 13.17
CA ALA A 104 -28.04 -14.87 13.40
C ALA A 104 -28.87 -14.46 14.61
N GLN A 105 -28.37 -13.48 15.38
CA GLN A 105 -29.03 -12.96 16.58
C GLN A 105 -29.43 -11.49 16.41
N ARG A 106 -30.56 -11.12 16.99
CA ARG A 106 -30.98 -9.72 17.05
C ARG A 106 -30.07 -8.93 18.02
N GLY A 107 -29.79 -7.68 17.69
CA GLY A 107 -28.93 -6.81 18.49
C GLY A 107 -27.43 -7.11 18.38
N ALA A 108 -27.03 -7.92 17.41
CA ALA A 108 -25.66 -8.35 17.18
C ALA A 108 -25.14 -7.94 15.79
N ILE A 109 -23.82 -8.07 15.61
CA ILE A 109 -23.16 -8.12 14.30
C ILE A 109 -23.04 -9.60 13.92
N ASN A 110 -23.76 -10.01 12.91
CA ASN A 110 -23.83 -11.40 12.46
C ASN A 110 -22.91 -11.61 11.26
N ILE A 111 -22.01 -12.57 11.34
CA ILE A 111 -21.10 -12.95 10.26
C ILE A 111 -21.62 -14.22 9.64
N LEU A 112 -22.10 -14.13 8.40
CA LEU A 112 -22.81 -15.17 7.69
C LEU A 112 -21.98 -15.69 6.50
N GLN A 113 -21.97 -17.00 6.27
CA GLN A 113 -21.27 -17.55 5.11
C GLN A 113 -22.13 -17.48 3.85
N ASP A 114 -21.53 -17.00 2.76
CA ASP A 114 -22.08 -17.15 1.42
C ASP A 114 -20.97 -17.60 0.46
N THR A 115 -20.86 -18.91 0.25
CA THR A 115 -19.82 -19.53 -0.57
C THR A 115 -19.95 -19.25 -2.07
N SER A 116 -21.03 -18.61 -2.49
CA SER A 116 -21.23 -18.17 -3.89
C SER A 116 -20.52 -16.87 -4.21
N MET A 117 -20.05 -16.15 -3.18
CA MET A 117 -19.34 -14.88 -3.34
C MET A 117 -17.88 -15.08 -3.73
N GLU A 118 -17.31 -14.07 -4.42
CA GLU A 118 -15.88 -13.99 -4.69
C GLU A 118 -15.09 -13.72 -3.39
N SER A 119 -13.79 -13.99 -3.38
CA SER A 119 -12.94 -13.93 -2.18
C SER A 119 -12.99 -12.56 -1.47
N GLU A 120 -13.01 -11.45 -2.20
CA GLU A 120 -13.02 -10.10 -1.65
C GLU A 120 -14.43 -9.48 -1.61
N GLN A 121 -15.44 -10.21 -2.05
CA GLN A 121 -16.84 -9.77 -2.06
C GLN A 121 -17.45 -9.86 -0.67
N TYR A 122 -18.30 -8.89 -0.35
CA TYR A 122 -19.14 -8.91 0.84
C TYR A 122 -20.51 -8.28 0.58
N ARG A 123 -21.48 -8.68 1.39
CA ARG A 123 -22.76 -7.98 1.54
C ARG A 123 -22.89 -7.50 2.98
N LEU A 124 -23.21 -6.22 3.16
CA LEU A 124 -23.44 -5.60 4.45
C LEU A 124 -24.86 -5.08 4.52
N THR A 125 -25.65 -5.57 5.46
CA THR A 125 -26.99 -5.06 5.77
C THR A 125 -27.00 -4.51 7.18
N VAL A 126 -27.27 -3.22 7.30
CA VAL A 126 -27.51 -2.56 8.59
C VAL A 126 -29.01 -2.31 8.73
N SER A 127 -29.62 -2.83 9.77
CA SER A 127 -31.03 -2.67 10.09
C SER A 127 -31.22 -2.25 11.53
N TYR A 128 -32.41 -1.82 11.91
CA TYR A 128 -32.74 -1.57 13.33
C TYR A 128 -32.49 -2.80 14.22
N GLY A 129 -32.61 -4.00 13.66
CA GLY A 129 -32.53 -5.27 14.40
C GLY A 129 -31.12 -5.84 14.56
N SER A 130 -30.25 -5.65 13.56
CA SER A 130 -28.94 -6.28 13.49
C SER A 130 -28.07 -5.64 12.41
N ILE A 131 -26.78 -5.92 12.48
CA ILE A 131 -25.85 -5.80 11.35
C ILE A 131 -25.59 -7.22 10.85
N GLU A 132 -25.68 -7.44 9.55
CA GLU A 132 -25.38 -8.71 8.90
C GLU A 132 -24.28 -8.51 7.86
N ILE A 133 -23.21 -9.29 7.97
CA ILE A 133 -22.09 -9.32 7.03
C ILE A 133 -22.06 -10.72 6.43
N SER A 134 -22.33 -10.84 5.13
CA SER A 134 -22.20 -12.10 4.38
C SER A 134 -20.96 -12.06 3.50
N ALA A 135 -20.14 -13.10 3.57
CA ALA A 135 -18.92 -13.25 2.77
C ALA A 135 -18.53 -14.72 2.60
N ALA A 136 -17.72 -15.02 1.59
CA ALA A 136 -17.14 -16.36 1.41
C ALA A 136 -15.88 -16.56 2.26
N THR A 137 -15.14 -15.49 2.52
CA THR A 137 -13.81 -15.51 3.15
C THR A 137 -13.69 -14.46 4.25
N ALA A 138 -12.65 -14.57 5.07
CA ALA A 138 -12.29 -13.57 6.08
C ALA A 138 -11.91 -12.21 5.44
N ASN A 139 -11.39 -12.21 4.22
CA ASN A 139 -11.05 -10.99 3.49
C ASN A 139 -12.30 -10.14 3.19
N GLY A 140 -13.39 -10.79 2.71
CA GLY A 140 -14.68 -10.10 2.52
C GLY A 140 -15.24 -9.54 3.83
N VAL A 141 -15.13 -10.27 4.95
CA VAL A 141 -15.53 -9.78 6.29
C VAL A 141 -14.70 -8.56 6.69
N PHE A 142 -13.38 -8.60 6.49
CA PHE A 142 -12.48 -7.48 6.77
C PHE A 142 -12.86 -6.22 5.99
N TYR A 143 -13.15 -6.34 4.69
CA TYR A 143 -13.56 -5.19 3.89
C TYR A 143 -14.95 -4.65 4.27
N ALA A 144 -15.86 -5.52 4.71
CA ALA A 144 -17.11 -5.06 5.29
C ALA A 144 -16.88 -4.25 6.57
N PHE A 145 -15.96 -4.67 7.43
CA PHE A 145 -15.56 -3.90 8.61
C PHE A 145 -14.85 -2.58 8.26
N GLN A 146 -14.04 -2.53 7.19
CA GLN A 146 -13.45 -1.27 6.72
C GLN A 146 -14.54 -0.29 6.27
N THR A 147 -15.57 -0.77 5.57
CA THR A 147 -16.74 0.05 5.20
C THR A 147 -17.51 0.50 6.44
N LEU A 148 -17.79 -0.42 7.35
CA LEU A 148 -18.53 -0.12 8.58
C LEU A 148 -17.78 0.90 9.47
N ARG A 149 -16.43 0.85 9.51
CA ARG A 149 -15.60 1.85 10.21
C ARG A 149 -15.81 3.26 9.67
N GLN A 150 -15.88 3.41 8.34
CA GLN A 150 -16.14 4.70 7.71
C GLN A 150 -17.59 5.19 7.88
N MET A 151 -18.53 4.29 8.21
CA MET A 151 -19.92 4.66 8.52
C MET A 151 -20.10 5.14 9.97
N LEU A 152 -19.09 5.00 10.83
CA LEU A 152 -19.16 5.46 12.21
C LEU A 152 -19.09 7.00 12.27
N PRO A 153 -19.94 7.64 13.08
CA PRO A 153 -19.81 9.07 13.32
C PRO A 153 -18.44 9.42 13.89
N VAL A 154 -17.76 10.41 13.35
CA VAL A 154 -16.41 10.83 13.80
C VAL A 154 -16.40 11.18 15.30
N ALA A 155 -17.51 11.72 15.83
CA ALA A 155 -17.66 12.00 17.25
C ALA A 155 -17.48 10.75 18.15
N ALA A 156 -17.73 9.54 17.60
CA ALA A 156 -17.58 8.30 18.35
C ALA A 156 -16.14 8.02 18.79
N PHE A 157 -15.17 8.44 18.01
CA PHE A 157 -13.74 8.28 18.31
C PHE A 157 -13.23 9.21 19.43
N ASN A 158 -14.05 10.19 19.86
CA ASN A 158 -13.72 11.11 20.93
C ASN A 158 -14.47 10.80 22.24
N GLU A 159 -15.47 9.90 22.24
CA GLU A 159 -16.37 9.65 23.35
C GLU A 159 -16.50 8.14 23.65
N ALA A 160 -15.41 7.52 24.10
CA ALA A 160 -15.40 6.09 24.44
C ALA A 160 -16.51 5.67 25.43
N GLY A 161 -17.10 4.49 25.22
CA GLY A 161 -18.17 3.94 26.07
C GLY A 161 -19.59 4.38 25.68
N SER A 162 -19.74 5.17 24.64
CA SER A 162 -21.03 5.67 24.14
C SER A 162 -21.83 4.60 23.38
N ARG A 163 -23.12 4.87 23.20
CA ARG A 163 -23.94 4.15 22.21
C ARG A 163 -23.85 4.90 20.90
N ILE A 164 -23.66 4.17 19.81
CA ILE A 164 -23.38 4.77 18.49
C ILE A 164 -24.47 4.35 17.53
N GLU A 165 -25.09 5.30 16.87
CA GLU A 165 -26.03 5.02 15.79
C GLU A 165 -25.30 4.88 14.47
N ILE A 166 -25.62 3.81 13.73
CA ILE A 166 -25.10 3.51 12.41
C ILE A 166 -26.30 3.50 11.46
N PRO A 167 -26.27 4.25 10.33
CA PRO A 167 -27.41 4.37 9.42
C PRO A 167 -27.77 3.02 8.79
N ALA A 168 -29.06 2.76 8.67
CA ALA A 168 -29.56 1.55 8.02
C ALA A 168 -29.28 1.59 6.52
N CYS A 169 -28.77 0.47 5.98
CA CYS A 169 -28.41 0.37 4.57
C CYS A 169 -28.32 -1.08 4.10
N LYS A 170 -28.26 -1.23 2.79
CA LYS A 170 -27.83 -2.47 2.11
C LYS A 170 -26.72 -2.16 1.14
N ILE A 171 -25.63 -2.92 1.26
CA ILE A 171 -24.46 -2.82 0.40
C ILE A 171 -24.17 -4.22 -0.16
N ASP A 172 -23.94 -4.30 -1.49
CA ASP A 172 -23.35 -5.47 -2.16
C ASP A 172 -22.11 -4.97 -2.91
N ASP A 173 -20.93 -5.44 -2.50
CA ASP A 173 -19.67 -4.79 -2.86
C ASP A 173 -18.54 -5.80 -3.12
N LYS A 174 -17.74 -5.49 -4.14
CA LYS A 174 -16.53 -6.22 -4.49
C LYS A 174 -15.58 -5.35 -5.31
N PRO A 175 -14.27 -5.61 -5.30
CA PRO A 175 -13.35 -4.84 -6.13
C PRO A 175 -13.58 -5.07 -7.62
N HIS A 176 -13.33 -4.02 -8.42
CA HIS A 176 -13.32 -4.17 -9.88
C HIS A 176 -12.01 -4.81 -10.36
N PHE A 177 -10.87 -4.42 -9.77
CA PHE A 177 -9.55 -4.97 -10.09
C PHE A 177 -9.02 -5.84 -8.95
N GLU A 178 -8.38 -6.97 -9.30
CA GLU A 178 -7.76 -7.87 -8.34
C GLU A 178 -6.44 -7.31 -7.75
N TYR A 179 -5.75 -6.42 -8.48
CA TYR A 179 -4.53 -5.74 -8.04
C TYR A 179 -4.81 -4.28 -7.74
N ARG A 180 -4.66 -3.88 -6.49
CA ARG A 180 -4.78 -2.50 -6.01
C ARG A 180 -3.56 -2.20 -5.17
N GLY A 181 -2.57 -1.54 -5.79
CA GLY A 181 -1.22 -1.44 -5.26
C GLY A 181 -0.83 -0.06 -4.77
N PHE A 182 0.17 -0.06 -3.89
CA PHE A 182 0.92 1.13 -3.49
C PHE A 182 2.40 0.76 -3.33
N MET A 183 3.29 1.51 -3.98
CA MET A 183 4.74 1.36 -3.85
C MET A 183 5.31 2.39 -2.89
N PHE A 184 6.20 1.93 -2.00
CA PHE A 184 6.94 2.78 -1.07
C PHE A 184 8.45 2.55 -1.21
N ASP A 185 9.18 3.59 -1.61
CA ASP A 185 10.62 3.56 -1.83
C ASP A 185 11.38 3.71 -0.51
N MET A 186 12.20 2.70 -0.19
CA MET A 186 13.13 2.70 0.95
C MET A 186 14.58 2.95 0.51
N GLY A 187 14.87 2.81 -0.77
CA GLY A 187 16.20 2.95 -1.33
C GLY A 187 16.77 4.36 -1.12
N ARG A 188 15.99 5.39 -1.48
CA ARG A 188 16.42 6.80 -1.37
C ARG A 188 16.33 7.29 0.07
N HIS A 189 15.18 7.11 0.74
CA HIS A 189 15.05 7.35 2.17
C HIS A 189 14.36 6.17 2.85
N ILE A 190 14.98 5.67 3.92
CA ILE A 190 14.45 4.55 4.71
C ILE A 190 13.53 5.09 5.81
N PHE A 191 12.44 4.37 6.05
CA PHE A 191 11.49 4.62 7.13
C PHE A 191 11.56 3.48 8.15
N SER A 192 11.21 3.75 9.39
CA SER A 192 11.19 2.73 10.45
C SER A 192 10.11 1.67 10.19
N VAL A 193 10.29 0.49 10.78
CA VAL A 193 9.29 -0.59 10.74
C VAL A 193 7.91 -0.10 11.17
N GLN A 194 7.84 0.79 12.17
CA GLN A 194 6.56 1.34 12.64
C GLN A 194 5.93 2.27 11.59
N GLU A 195 6.70 3.12 10.92
CA GLU A 195 6.20 4.00 9.85
C GLU A 195 5.72 3.20 8.64
N VAL A 196 6.38 2.07 8.32
CA VAL A 196 5.91 1.14 7.29
C VAL A 196 4.58 0.49 7.70
N LYS A 197 4.42 0.06 8.96
CA LYS A 197 3.17 -0.48 9.48
C LYS A 197 2.05 0.57 9.50
N ASP A 198 2.34 1.80 9.89
CA ASP A 198 1.39 2.90 9.85
C ASP A 198 0.90 3.20 8.41
N MET A 199 1.79 3.07 7.42
CA MET A 199 1.42 3.17 6.01
C MET A 199 0.51 2.01 5.59
N ILE A 200 0.80 0.79 6.04
CA ILE A 200 -0.05 -0.40 5.78
C ILE A 200 -1.46 -0.19 6.37
N ASP A 201 -1.61 0.48 7.52
CA ASP A 201 -2.93 0.82 8.09
C ASP A 201 -3.69 1.83 7.22
N ILE A 202 -3.00 2.82 6.66
CA ILE A 202 -3.57 3.76 5.67
C ILE A 202 -4.05 2.98 4.44
N LEU A 203 -3.25 2.06 3.92
CA LEU A 203 -3.60 1.25 2.75
C LEU A 203 -4.81 0.34 3.02
N ALA A 204 -4.84 -0.31 4.19
CA ALA A 204 -5.96 -1.15 4.62
C ALA A 204 -7.28 -0.37 4.69
N MET A 205 -7.25 0.89 5.19
CA MET A 205 -8.41 1.79 5.21
C MET A 205 -9.01 1.98 3.82
N HIS A 206 -8.17 2.01 2.80
CA HIS A 206 -8.54 2.24 1.41
C HIS A 206 -8.79 0.93 0.63
N LYS A 207 -8.84 -0.23 1.29
CA LYS A 207 -9.00 -1.56 0.67
C LYS A 207 -7.93 -1.86 -0.40
N ILE A 208 -6.72 -1.31 -0.24
CA ILE A 208 -5.54 -1.68 -1.02
C ILE A 208 -5.09 -3.06 -0.56
N ASN A 209 -4.71 -3.94 -1.49
CA ASN A 209 -4.35 -5.32 -1.19
C ASN A 209 -2.92 -5.71 -1.59
N LYS A 210 -2.16 -4.78 -2.20
CA LYS A 210 -0.76 -5.00 -2.58
C LYS A 210 0.11 -3.86 -2.07
N PHE A 211 1.10 -4.20 -1.24
CA PHE A 211 2.15 -3.29 -0.80
C PHE A 211 3.44 -3.63 -1.55
N HIS A 212 3.80 -2.82 -2.52
CA HIS A 212 5.02 -2.95 -3.29
C HIS A 212 6.15 -2.25 -2.50
N TRP A 213 7.08 -3.05 -1.95
CA TRP A 213 8.15 -2.59 -1.09
C TRP A 213 9.45 -2.50 -1.87
N HIS A 214 9.83 -1.29 -2.26
CA HIS A 214 11.04 -1.03 -3.04
C HIS A 214 12.26 -0.97 -2.11
N LEU A 215 13.09 -2.02 -2.12
CA LEU A 215 14.08 -2.30 -1.09
C LEU A 215 15.53 -2.09 -1.54
N THR A 216 15.80 -1.92 -2.83
CA THR A 216 17.18 -1.80 -3.34
C THR A 216 17.29 -0.72 -4.39
N GLU A 217 18.38 0.06 -4.34
CA GLU A 217 18.59 1.21 -5.19
C GLU A 217 20.09 1.59 -5.24
N ASP A 218 20.48 2.48 -6.15
CA ASP A 218 21.84 3.01 -6.25
C ASP A 218 22.33 3.66 -4.94
N GLN A 219 21.42 4.31 -4.21
CA GLN A 219 21.70 5.07 -3.00
C GLN A 219 21.53 4.27 -1.71
N GLY A 220 21.14 3.01 -1.82
CA GLY A 220 21.06 2.15 -0.63
C GLY A 220 20.39 0.79 -0.87
N TRP A 221 21.02 -0.23 -0.32
CA TRP A 221 20.48 -1.58 -0.19
C TRP A 221 19.81 -1.73 1.18
N ARG A 222 18.52 -2.11 1.24
CA ARG A 222 17.71 -1.98 2.45
C ARG A 222 17.23 -3.30 3.06
N ILE A 223 17.63 -4.44 2.52
CA ILE A 223 17.22 -5.76 3.05
C ILE A 223 18.43 -6.63 3.38
N GLU A 224 18.42 -7.24 4.56
CA GLU A 224 19.46 -8.20 4.96
C GLU A 224 19.44 -9.45 4.08
N ILE A 225 20.59 -9.75 3.45
CA ILE A 225 20.86 -11.01 2.75
C ILE A 225 22.03 -11.69 3.46
N LYS A 226 21.76 -12.78 4.17
CA LYS A 226 22.75 -13.42 5.04
C LYS A 226 23.96 -13.96 4.28
N LYS A 227 23.75 -14.42 3.04
CA LYS A 227 24.82 -14.88 2.18
C LYS A 227 25.74 -13.76 1.70
N TYR A 228 25.23 -12.53 1.65
CA TYR A 228 25.95 -11.36 1.16
C TYR A 228 25.95 -10.20 2.18
N PRO A 229 26.64 -10.35 3.34
CA PRO A 229 26.55 -9.40 4.45
C PRO A 229 27.03 -7.99 4.11
N LYS A 230 27.97 -7.83 3.17
CA LYS A 230 28.44 -6.49 2.74
C LYS A 230 27.33 -5.65 2.10
N LEU A 231 26.23 -6.24 1.60
CA LEU A 231 25.09 -5.50 1.10
C LEU A 231 24.49 -4.57 2.17
N THR A 232 24.50 -5.00 3.43
CA THR A 232 24.05 -4.18 4.56
C THR A 232 25.19 -3.49 5.29
N GLU A 233 26.38 -4.06 5.36
CA GLU A 233 27.55 -3.43 5.99
C GLU A 233 28.07 -2.22 5.21
N ILE A 234 28.02 -2.26 3.87
CA ILE A 234 28.53 -1.24 2.95
C ILE A 234 27.36 -0.62 2.16
N GLY A 235 26.58 -1.46 1.47
CA GLY A 235 25.55 -1.01 0.52
C GLY A 235 24.39 -0.25 1.17
N SER A 236 24.18 -0.42 2.47
CA SER A 236 23.10 0.28 3.18
C SER A 236 23.43 1.73 3.56
N ILE A 237 24.71 2.15 3.44
CA ILE A 237 25.18 3.45 3.96
C ILE A 237 25.83 4.26 2.83
N ARG A 238 25.27 5.43 2.53
CA ARG A 238 25.91 6.45 1.67
C ARG A 238 26.59 7.52 2.53
N LYS A 239 27.67 8.10 2.03
CA LYS A 239 28.48 9.08 2.79
C LYS A 239 27.83 10.46 2.94
N SER A 240 26.87 10.78 2.07
CA SER A 240 26.13 12.04 2.11
C SER A 240 24.85 11.91 1.27
N SER A 241 23.91 12.84 1.48
CA SER A 241 22.70 12.93 0.67
C SER A 241 22.67 14.23 -0.13
N PRO A 242 22.03 14.25 -1.31
CA PRO A 242 21.87 15.48 -2.08
C PRO A 242 21.04 16.53 -1.35
N ILE A 243 21.41 17.81 -1.52
CA ILE A 243 20.61 18.94 -1.08
C ILE A 243 19.77 19.43 -2.26
N GLY A 244 18.45 19.56 -2.05
CA GLY A 244 17.54 19.99 -3.09
C GLY A 244 17.68 19.14 -4.36
N LYS A 245 17.53 19.74 -5.54
CA LYS A 245 17.68 19.03 -6.83
C LYS A 245 19.17 18.92 -7.20
N ASN A 246 19.91 18.07 -6.49
CA ASN A 246 21.36 17.85 -6.68
C ASN A 246 22.19 19.14 -6.65
N LYS A 247 21.81 20.14 -5.83
CA LYS A 247 22.51 21.43 -5.73
C LYS A 247 23.72 21.42 -4.80
N GLY A 248 23.98 20.30 -4.15
CA GLY A 248 25.08 20.10 -3.21
C GLY A 248 24.90 18.79 -2.45
N GLN A 249 25.73 18.62 -1.42
CA GLN A 249 25.75 17.45 -0.54
C GLN A 249 25.67 17.92 0.92
N ASP A 250 24.94 17.19 1.75
CA ASP A 250 24.79 17.54 3.18
C ASP A 250 26.00 17.12 4.03
N GLY A 251 26.91 16.31 3.47
CA GLY A 251 28.12 15.83 4.14
C GLY A 251 27.85 14.90 5.33
N LYS A 252 26.66 14.34 5.45
CA LYS A 252 26.27 13.47 6.56
C LYS A 252 26.03 12.05 6.07
N PRO A 253 26.64 11.03 6.69
CA PRO A 253 26.28 9.65 6.39
C PRO A 253 24.79 9.40 6.61
N TYR A 254 24.19 8.68 5.67
CA TYR A 254 22.78 8.29 5.73
C TYR A 254 22.62 6.82 5.37
N GLY A 255 21.82 6.08 6.12
CA GLY A 255 21.60 4.67 5.81
C GLY A 255 20.73 3.97 6.84
N GLY A 256 20.67 2.66 6.66
CA GLY A 256 19.90 1.71 7.44
C GLY A 256 19.41 0.58 6.53
N PHE A 257 18.93 -0.47 7.14
CA PHE A 257 18.34 -1.63 6.46
C PHE A 257 17.37 -2.33 7.38
N PHE A 258 16.57 -3.21 6.83
CA PHE A 258 15.69 -4.11 7.57
C PHE A 258 16.38 -5.47 7.73
N THR A 259 16.45 -5.97 8.95
CA THR A 259 16.82 -7.34 9.24
C THR A 259 15.73 -8.30 8.72
N GLN A 260 16.08 -9.55 8.47
CA GLN A 260 15.09 -10.54 8.03
C GLN A 260 13.95 -10.72 9.05
N ASP A 261 14.21 -10.53 10.34
CA ASP A 261 13.16 -10.61 11.36
C ASP A 261 12.21 -9.41 11.31
N GLU A 262 12.73 -8.20 11.05
CA GLU A 262 11.90 -7.00 10.80
C GLU A 262 11.08 -7.14 9.52
N VAL A 263 11.64 -7.74 8.47
CA VAL A 263 10.91 -8.05 7.23
C VAL A 263 9.74 -9.01 7.52
N ARG A 264 10.00 -10.10 8.27
CA ARG A 264 8.94 -11.05 8.65
C ARG A 264 7.85 -10.39 9.49
N ASP A 265 8.21 -9.46 10.38
CA ASP A 265 7.26 -8.71 11.21
C ASP A 265 6.37 -7.79 10.36
N VAL A 266 6.92 -7.09 9.37
CA VAL A 266 6.14 -6.28 8.42
C VAL A 266 5.24 -7.16 7.54
N VAL A 267 5.76 -8.26 7.00
CA VAL A 267 4.99 -9.20 6.17
C VAL A 267 3.81 -9.78 6.95
N LYS A 268 4.05 -10.20 8.19
CA LYS A 268 2.99 -10.70 9.09
C LYS A 268 1.93 -9.63 9.34
N TYR A 269 2.36 -8.41 9.68
CA TYR A 269 1.46 -7.27 9.94
C TYR A 269 0.56 -6.93 8.75
N ALA A 270 1.14 -6.96 7.54
CA ALA A 270 0.39 -6.77 6.29
C ALA A 270 -0.61 -7.91 6.04
N THR A 271 -0.18 -9.17 6.28
CA THR A 271 -1.03 -10.36 6.13
C THR A 271 -2.25 -10.29 7.06
N GLU A 272 -2.09 -9.83 8.29
CA GLU A 272 -3.18 -9.62 9.25
C GLU A 272 -4.17 -8.52 8.80
N ARG A 273 -3.84 -7.75 7.76
CA ARG A 273 -4.68 -6.74 7.09
C ARG A 273 -5.07 -7.13 5.67
N PHE A 274 -4.85 -8.39 5.30
CA PHE A 274 -5.12 -8.92 3.95
C PHE A 274 -4.38 -8.18 2.84
N ILE A 275 -3.18 -7.65 3.14
CA ILE A 275 -2.29 -6.99 2.20
C ILE A 275 -1.10 -7.91 1.92
N THR A 276 -0.88 -8.24 0.65
CA THR A 276 0.30 -8.97 0.19
C THR A 276 1.46 -8.00 -0.02
N VAL A 277 2.60 -8.28 0.61
CA VAL A 277 3.84 -7.52 0.38
C VAL A 277 4.58 -8.09 -0.82
N ILE A 278 4.83 -7.26 -1.83
CA ILE A 278 5.60 -7.59 -3.03
C ILE A 278 6.95 -6.90 -2.91
N PRO A 279 8.06 -7.64 -2.71
CA PRO A 279 9.39 -7.04 -2.65
C PRO A 279 9.89 -6.66 -4.04
N GLU A 280 10.61 -5.54 -4.14
CA GLU A 280 11.40 -5.20 -5.32
C GLU A 280 12.89 -5.31 -5.05
N ILE A 281 13.56 -6.05 -5.94
CA ILE A 281 15.01 -6.17 -6.02
C ILE A 281 15.43 -5.75 -7.42
N GLU A 282 16.14 -4.68 -7.54
CA GLU A 282 16.54 -4.08 -8.81
C GLU A 282 17.52 -4.96 -9.60
N ILE A 283 17.15 -5.29 -10.83
CA ILE A 283 17.89 -6.14 -11.77
C ILE A 283 17.69 -5.62 -13.21
N PRO A 284 18.75 -5.32 -13.95
CA PRO A 284 20.17 -5.27 -13.60
C PRO A 284 20.68 -3.85 -13.32
N GLY A 285 19.81 -2.82 -13.47
CA GLY A 285 20.05 -1.41 -13.20
C GLY A 285 19.95 -1.09 -11.71
N HIS A 286 20.03 0.20 -11.36
CA HIS A 286 19.88 0.72 -9.98
C HIS A 286 20.64 -0.11 -8.92
N SER A 287 21.90 -0.48 -9.26
CA SER A 287 22.64 -1.51 -8.53
C SER A 287 23.95 -0.99 -7.91
N VAL A 288 24.18 0.33 -7.84
CA VAL A 288 25.46 0.89 -7.36
C VAL A 288 25.73 0.51 -5.92
N ALA A 289 24.71 0.41 -5.06
CA ALA A 289 24.90 -0.07 -3.70
C ALA A 289 25.39 -1.52 -3.65
N ALA A 290 24.89 -2.40 -4.52
CA ALA A 290 25.38 -3.77 -4.66
C ALA A 290 26.81 -3.81 -5.21
N LEU A 291 27.12 -2.97 -6.21
CA LEU A 291 28.46 -2.87 -6.81
C LEU A 291 29.48 -2.26 -5.83
N ALA A 292 29.08 -1.36 -4.95
CA ALA A 292 29.94 -0.85 -3.88
C ALA A 292 30.30 -1.95 -2.87
N SER A 293 29.37 -2.88 -2.64
CA SER A 293 29.53 -4.01 -1.74
C SER A 293 30.35 -5.14 -2.35
N TYR A 294 30.15 -5.43 -3.65
CA TYR A 294 30.74 -6.52 -4.42
C TYR A 294 31.15 -6.05 -5.81
N PRO A 295 32.28 -5.33 -5.93
CA PRO A 295 32.70 -4.69 -7.18
C PRO A 295 32.95 -5.67 -8.32
N GLU A 296 33.26 -6.94 -8.01
CA GLU A 296 33.41 -8.01 -8.99
C GLU A 296 32.15 -8.30 -9.81
N LEU A 297 30.97 -7.86 -9.37
CA LEU A 297 29.71 -7.95 -10.11
C LEU A 297 29.66 -6.96 -11.29
N GLY A 298 30.44 -5.88 -11.23
CA GLY A 298 30.48 -4.86 -12.29
C GLY A 298 31.34 -5.27 -13.51
N CYS A 299 31.16 -4.55 -14.60
CA CYS A 299 31.94 -4.78 -15.84
C CYS A 299 33.45 -4.52 -15.66
N THR A 300 33.81 -3.52 -14.86
CA THR A 300 35.23 -3.14 -14.64
C THR A 300 35.85 -3.82 -13.43
N GLY A 301 35.07 -4.22 -12.44
CA GLY A 301 35.55 -4.74 -11.16
C GLY A 301 36.22 -3.69 -10.27
N GLU A 302 36.10 -2.39 -10.63
CA GLU A 302 36.62 -1.30 -9.81
C GLU A 302 35.79 -1.10 -8.55
N GLN A 303 36.44 -0.63 -7.47
CA GLN A 303 35.74 -0.29 -6.23
C GLN A 303 34.87 0.96 -6.45
N TYR A 304 33.60 0.85 -6.11
CA TYR A 304 32.63 1.93 -6.13
C TYR A 304 32.27 2.37 -4.71
N GLU A 305 31.72 3.59 -4.61
CA GLU A 305 31.02 4.05 -3.40
C GLU A 305 29.52 4.01 -3.68
N VAL A 306 28.71 3.83 -2.64
CA VAL A 306 27.25 3.96 -2.70
C VAL A 306 26.90 5.35 -3.25
N ALA A 307 25.95 5.43 -4.18
CA ALA A 307 25.60 6.67 -4.84
C ALA A 307 25.13 7.75 -3.86
N THR A 308 25.55 8.99 -4.11
CA THR A 308 25.20 10.16 -3.29
C THR A 308 24.41 11.21 -4.07
N TRP A 309 23.99 10.90 -5.28
CA TRP A 309 23.19 11.74 -6.17
C TRP A 309 21.93 11.03 -6.61
N TRP A 310 20.86 11.79 -6.83
CA TRP A 310 19.63 11.27 -7.42
C TRP A 310 19.75 11.17 -8.94
N GLY A 311 19.15 10.16 -9.53
CA GLY A 311 19.13 9.94 -10.97
C GLY A 311 19.71 8.58 -11.35
N VAL A 312 19.80 8.35 -12.65
CA VAL A 312 20.25 7.09 -13.24
C VAL A 312 21.79 7.04 -13.27
N ASP A 313 22.36 5.94 -12.80
CA ASP A 313 23.81 5.69 -12.85
C ASP A 313 24.17 4.74 -13.99
N ASP A 314 25.26 5.03 -14.70
CA ASP A 314 25.74 4.16 -15.80
C ASP A 314 26.30 2.80 -15.31
N ARG A 315 26.62 2.69 -14.01
CA ARG A 315 27.19 1.49 -13.41
C ARG A 315 26.10 0.50 -13.06
N VAL A 316 26.05 -0.59 -13.81
CA VAL A 316 25.07 -1.67 -13.64
C VAL A 316 25.77 -3.01 -13.55
N ILE A 317 25.11 -4.01 -12.99
CA ILE A 317 25.68 -5.35 -12.87
C ILE A 317 25.99 -5.92 -14.26
N CYS A 318 27.08 -6.69 -14.36
CA CYS A 318 27.61 -7.24 -15.59
C CYS A 318 26.99 -8.60 -15.95
N PRO A 319 26.04 -8.68 -16.89
CA PRO A 319 25.43 -9.95 -17.29
C PRO A 319 26.36 -10.82 -18.16
N GLY A 320 27.55 -10.33 -18.50
CA GLY A 320 28.59 -11.13 -19.14
C GLY A 320 29.14 -12.23 -18.23
N LYS A 321 29.14 -11.98 -16.92
CA LYS A 321 29.69 -12.89 -15.90
C LYS A 321 28.61 -13.81 -15.32
N GLU A 322 28.93 -15.11 -15.14
CA GLU A 322 28.01 -16.03 -14.44
C GLU A 322 27.84 -15.65 -12.97
N LEU A 323 28.84 -15.01 -12.36
CA LEU A 323 28.79 -14.52 -11.00
C LEU A 323 27.57 -13.62 -10.75
N ALA A 324 27.17 -12.79 -11.74
CA ALA A 324 26.00 -11.95 -11.61
C ALA A 324 24.71 -12.78 -11.45
N PHE A 325 24.56 -13.85 -12.23
CA PHE A 325 23.39 -14.73 -12.11
C PHE A 325 23.37 -15.50 -10.80
N THR A 326 24.53 -16.02 -10.36
CA THR A 326 24.66 -16.66 -9.04
C THR A 326 24.27 -15.69 -7.93
N PHE A 327 24.71 -14.43 -8.01
CA PHE A 327 24.35 -13.40 -7.04
C PHE A 327 22.83 -13.15 -7.01
N TRP A 328 22.19 -12.92 -8.17
CA TRP A 328 20.75 -12.70 -8.22
C TRP A 328 19.95 -13.92 -7.77
N GLU A 329 20.35 -15.13 -8.16
CA GLU A 329 19.68 -16.36 -7.75
C GLU A 329 19.79 -16.59 -6.23
N ASP A 330 20.93 -16.29 -5.62
CA ASP A 330 21.14 -16.38 -4.18
C ASP A 330 20.31 -15.33 -3.41
N VAL A 331 20.34 -14.07 -3.86
CA VAL A 331 19.55 -12.99 -3.25
C VAL A 331 18.05 -13.30 -3.34
N LEU A 332 17.58 -13.64 -4.53
CA LEU A 332 16.16 -13.99 -4.74
C LEU A 332 15.77 -15.26 -3.98
N GLY A 333 16.71 -16.20 -3.78
CA GLY A 333 16.50 -17.39 -2.97
C GLY A 333 16.13 -17.03 -1.53
N GLU A 334 16.86 -16.10 -0.89
CA GLU A 334 16.50 -15.63 0.46
C GLU A 334 15.22 -14.78 0.47
N VAL A 335 15.02 -13.94 -0.57
CA VAL A 335 13.83 -13.10 -0.67
C VAL A 335 12.54 -13.91 -0.75
N ILE A 336 12.48 -14.97 -1.55
CA ILE A 336 11.27 -15.81 -1.67
C ILE A 336 10.92 -16.57 -0.39
N GLU A 337 11.88 -16.78 0.53
CA GLU A 337 11.62 -17.37 1.84
C GLU A 337 11.01 -16.36 2.83
N LEU A 338 11.29 -15.07 2.63
CA LEU A 338 10.78 -13.98 3.48
C LEU A 338 9.38 -13.51 3.05
N PHE A 339 9.09 -13.58 1.75
CA PHE A 339 7.87 -13.03 1.17
C PHE A 339 7.00 -14.14 0.56
N PRO A 340 5.79 -14.38 1.09
CA PRO A 340 4.87 -15.40 0.57
C PRO A 340 4.20 -14.97 -0.75
N SER A 341 4.46 -13.78 -1.24
CA SER A 341 3.88 -13.24 -2.47
C SER A 341 4.12 -14.15 -3.68
N GLU A 342 3.09 -14.34 -4.49
CA GLU A 342 3.20 -14.97 -5.80
C GLU A 342 4.15 -14.20 -6.73
N TYR A 343 4.23 -12.88 -6.54
CA TYR A 343 5.02 -11.96 -7.37
C TYR A 343 6.27 -11.48 -6.66
N ILE A 344 7.36 -11.39 -7.41
CA ILE A 344 8.58 -10.65 -7.07
C ILE A 344 8.78 -9.58 -8.13
N HIS A 345 8.93 -8.33 -7.71
CA HIS A 345 9.27 -7.25 -8.62
C HIS A 345 10.78 -7.20 -8.81
N ILE A 346 11.23 -7.17 -10.06
CA ILE A 346 12.65 -7.25 -10.43
C ILE A 346 13.21 -5.93 -10.95
N GLY A 347 12.46 -4.82 -10.85
CA GLY A 347 12.81 -3.54 -11.43
C GLY A 347 12.85 -3.61 -12.95
N GLY A 348 14.03 -3.43 -13.53
CA GLY A 348 14.30 -3.56 -14.97
C GLY A 348 14.25 -2.24 -15.73
N ASP A 349 13.92 -1.15 -15.04
CA ASP A 349 13.87 0.20 -15.58
C ASP A 349 15.26 0.83 -15.73
N GLU A 350 15.31 1.86 -16.56
CA GLU A 350 16.39 2.82 -16.68
C GLU A 350 17.82 2.24 -16.68
N CYS A 351 18.00 1.00 -17.20
CA CYS A 351 19.28 0.32 -17.21
C CYS A 351 20.16 0.83 -18.36
N PRO A 352 21.22 1.64 -18.12
CA PRO A 352 22.12 2.12 -19.15
C PRO A 352 22.98 1.00 -19.74
N LYS A 353 23.29 1.08 -21.03
CA LYS A 353 24.08 0.07 -21.76
C LYS A 353 25.54 0.50 -21.96
N THR A 354 25.96 1.61 -21.37
CA THR A 354 27.26 2.26 -21.59
C THR A 354 28.43 1.33 -21.34
N TYR A 355 28.41 0.61 -20.22
CA TYR A 355 29.47 -0.33 -19.85
C TYR A 355 29.36 -1.65 -20.62
N TRP A 356 28.15 -2.16 -20.85
CA TRP A 356 27.97 -3.43 -21.58
C TRP A 356 28.49 -3.39 -22.99
N LYS A 357 28.32 -2.24 -23.68
CA LYS A 357 28.84 -2.05 -25.07
C LYS A 357 30.35 -2.20 -25.18
N LYS A 358 31.08 -1.92 -24.10
CA LYS A 358 32.55 -1.95 -24.07
C LYS A 358 33.09 -3.16 -23.30
N CYS A 359 32.25 -3.89 -22.55
CA CYS A 359 32.66 -4.99 -21.71
C CYS A 359 32.93 -6.26 -22.55
N PRO A 360 34.15 -6.82 -22.51
CA PRO A 360 34.47 -8.04 -23.24
C PRO A 360 33.58 -9.23 -22.88
N ASP A 361 33.24 -9.38 -21.58
CA ASP A 361 32.40 -10.47 -21.09
C ASP A 361 30.95 -10.34 -21.57
N CYS A 362 30.37 -9.13 -21.53
CA CYS A 362 29.03 -8.87 -22.07
C CYS A 362 28.97 -9.15 -23.58
N GLN A 363 29.96 -8.67 -24.33
CA GLN A 363 30.05 -8.90 -25.77
C GLN A 363 30.30 -10.38 -26.11
N ALA A 364 31.08 -11.10 -25.31
CA ALA A 364 31.25 -12.54 -25.44
C ALA A 364 29.97 -13.32 -25.17
N ARG A 365 29.19 -12.92 -24.13
CA ARG A 365 27.87 -13.47 -23.85
C ARG A 365 26.93 -13.27 -25.02
N MET A 366 26.82 -12.03 -25.51
CA MET A 366 25.95 -11.71 -26.65
C MET A 366 26.27 -12.59 -27.87
N ARG A 367 27.54 -12.77 -28.20
CA ARG A 367 27.94 -13.67 -29.32
C ARG A 367 27.55 -15.12 -29.05
N ARG A 368 27.77 -15.63 -27.83
CA ARG A 368 27.46 -17.01 -27.46
C ARG A 368 25.96 -17.31 -27.51
N GLU A 369 25.14 -16.35 -27.02
CA GLU A 369 23.68 -16.50 -26.95
C GLU A 369 22.98 -16.01 -28.26
N GLY A 370 23.72 -15.51 -29.23
CA GLY A 370 23.17 -15.01 -30.51
C GLY A 370 22.39 -13.70 -30.39
N LEU A 371 22.66 -12.89 -29.34
CA LEU A 371 21.98 -11.62 -29.06
C LEU A 371 22.56 -10.51 -29.95
N LYS A 372 21.69 -9.65 -30.49
CA LYS A 372 22.03 -8.62 -31.49
C LYS A 372 22.20 -7.22 -30.88
N SER A 373 21.66 -6.99 -29.69
CA SER A 373 21.73 -5.70 -28.99
C SER A 373 21.80 -5.87 -27.47
N GLU A 374 22.20 -4.82 -26.78
CA GLU A 374 22.24 -4.79 -25.31
C GLU A 374 20.83 -4.82 -24.70
N GLU A 375 19.80 -4.41 -25.43
CA GLU A 375 18.40 -4.59 -25.03
C GLU A 375 18.03 -6.09 -25.03
N GLU A 376 18.47 -6.85 -26.05
CA GLU A 376 18.32 -8.31 -26.06
C GLU A 376 19.13 -8.97 -24.93
N LEU A 377 20.29 -8.40 -24.55
CA LEU A 377 21.07 -8.86 -23.42
C LEU A 377 20.31 -8.62 -22.10
N GLN A 378 19.64 -7.47 -21.92
CA GLN A 378 18.77 -7.23 -20.76
C GLN A 378 17.58 -8.21 -20.76
N ALA A 379 16.94 -8.42 -21.91
CA ALA A 379 15.86 -9.41 -22.02
C ALA A 379 16.33 -10.83 -21.67
N TYR A 380 17.59 -11.18 -22.01
CA TYR A 380 18.21 -12.45 -21.58
C TYR A 380 18.33 -12.54 -20.06
N VAL A 381 18.75 -11.45 -19.38
CA VAL A 381 18.78 -11.38 -17.91
C VAL A 381 17.39 -11.62 -17.33
N THR A 382 16.41 -10.84 -17.78
CA THR A 382 15.01 -10.95 -17.35
C THR A 382 14.51 -12.39 -17.48
N LYS A 383 14.71 -13.03 -18.65
CA LYS A 383 14.28 -14.42 -18.89
C LYS A 383 14.97 -15.44 -17.98
N ARG A 384 16.25 -15.26 -17.65
CA ARG A 384 16.95 -16.16 -16.72
C ARG A 384 16.45 -16.02 -15.29
N VAL A 385 16.27 -14.78 -14.85
CA VAL A 385 15.71 -14.49 -13.51
C VAL A 385 14.27 -15.00 -13.40
N GLU A 386 13.46 -14.75 -14.41
CA GLU A 386 12.09 -15.25 -14.49
C GLU A 386 12.05 -16.78 -14.41
N LYS A 387 12.88 -17.48 -15.19
CA LYS A 387 12.97 -18.93 -15.16
C LYS A 387 13.29 -19.43 -13.75
N PHE A 388 14.28 -18.83 -13.08
CA PHE A 388 14.67 -19.18 -11.70
C PHE A 388 13.48 -19.03 -10.72
N LEU A 389 12.72 -17.94 -10.83
CA LEU A 389 11.56 -17.66 -9.99
C LEU A 389 10.37 -18.57 -10.32
N ASN A 390 10.09 -18.82 -11.61
CA ASN A 390 9.00 -19.69 -12.05
C ASN A 390 9.21 -21.14 -11.58
N GLU A 391 10.45 -21.65 -11.61
CA GLU A 391 10.81 -22.96 -11.08
C GLU A 391 10.55 -23.11 -9.57
N ARG A 392 10.38 -21.96 -8.87
CA ARG A 392 10.05 -21.89 -7.43
C ARG A 392 8.62 -21.41 -7.17
N GLY A 393 7.76 -21.45 -8.19
CA GLY A 393 6.35 -21.08 -8.09
C GLY A 393 6.10 -19.57 -7.92
N ARG A 394 7.06 -18.74 -8.34
CA ARG A 394 6.94 -17.28 -8.30
C ARG A 394 6.87 -16.71 -9.72
N LYS A 395 6.17 -15.57 -9.87
CA LYS A 395 6.08 -14.80 -11.12
C LYS A 395 6.84 -13.49 -10.97
N ILE A 396 7.30 -12.95 -12.08
CA ILE A 396 7.94 -11.63 -12.07
C ILE A 396 6.93 -10.53 -12.37
N ILE A 397 7.16 -9.37 -11.74
CA ILE A 397 6.73 -8.06 -12.21
C ILE A 397 7.98 -7.29 -12.59
N GLY A 398 7.94 -6.50 -13.64
CA GLY A 398 8.99 -5.54 -13.95
C GLY A 398 8.42 -4.28 -14.57
N TRP A 399 9.14 -3.18 -14.43
CA TRP A 399 8.79 -1.92 -15.09
C TRP A 399 8.72 -2.11 -16.61
N ASP A 400 8.02 -1.25 -17.31
CA ASP A 400 7.66 -1.48 -18.71
C ASP A 400 8.85 -1.53 -19.69
N GLU A 401 10.07 -1.21 -19.24
CA GLU A 401 11.30 -1.42 -20.01
C GLU A 401 11.61 -2.90 -20.29
N ILE A 402 11.07 -3.83 -19.48
CA ILE A 402 11.25 -5.27 -19.76
C ILE A 402 10.63 -5.70 -21.10
N LEU A 403 9.76 -4.88 -21.70
CA LEU A 403 9.24 -5.08 -23.06
C LEU A 403 10.36 -4.99 -24.13
N GLN A 404 11.42 -4.22 -23.85
CA GLN A 404 12.52 -4.02 -24.78
C GLN A 404 13.33 -5.32 -24.95
N GLY A 405 13.66 -5.67 -26.18
CA GLY A 405 14.40 -6.92 -26.47
C GLY A 405 13.59 -8.20 -26.34
N GLY A 406 12.30 -8.10 -25.98
CA GLY A 406 11.33 -9.20 -25.93
C GLY A 406 11.12 -9.79 -24.56
N VAL A 407 9.87 -9.82 -24.15
CA VAL A 407 9.37 -10.32 -22.87
C VAL A 407 8.67 -11.68 -23.04
N THR A 408 8.66 -12.51 -22.02
CA THR A 408 7.90 -13.76 -21.98
C THR A 408 6.42 -13.50 -21.66
N LYS A 409 5.53 -14.44 -21.98
CA LYS A 409 4.10 -14.31 -21.71
C LYS A 409 3.74 -14.38 -20.22
N SER A 410 4.59 -14.98 -19.40
CA SER A 410 4.39 -15.15 -17.96
C SER A 410 4.80 -13.91 -17.15
N ALA A 411 5.61 -13.01 -17.73
CA ALA A 411 6.00 -11.78 -17.07
C ALA A 411 4.82 -10.80 -16.99
N THR A 412 4.67 -10.16 -15.85
CA THR A 412 3.73 -9.05 -15.64
C THR A 412 4.45 -7.72 -15.83
N VAL A 413 3.86 -6.81 -16.57
CA VAL A 413 4.43 -5.50 -16.90
C VAL A 413 3.79 -4.42 -16.05
N MET A 414 4.60 -3.63 -15.33
CA MET A 414 4.14 -2.44 -14.63
C MET A 414 4.41 -1.19 -15.50
N ALA A 415 3.32 -0.62 -16.02
CA ALA A 415 3.39 0.48 -16.97
C ALA A 415 3.46 1.83 -16.26
N TRP A 416 4.66 2.45 -16.21
CA TRP A 416 4.91 3.72 -15.51
C TRP A 416 5.19 4.91 -16.42
N ARG A 417 5.92 4.69 -17.54
CA ARG A 417 6.30 5.77 -18.47
C ARG A 417 5.09 6.40 -19.14
N GLY A 418 4.02 5.64 -19.30
CA GLY A 418 2.74 6.09 -19.85
C GLY A 418 1.81 4.93 -20.17
N PRO A 419 0.51 5.18 -20.33
CA PRO A 419 -0.48 4.12 -20.54
C PRO A 419 -0.23 3.30 -21.83
N GLN A 420 0.44 3.88 -22.86
CA GLN A 420 0.75 3.20 -24.12
C GLN A 420 1.59 1.93 -23.92
N TYR A 421 2.47 1.86 -22.93
CA TYR A 421 3.28 0.67 -22.66
C TYR A 421 2.44 -0.45 -22.02
N GLY A 422 1.47 -0.11 -21.18
CA GLY A 422 0.50 -1.07 -20.69
C GLY A 422 -0.43 -1.59 -21.79
N ILE A 423 -0.86 -0.71 -22.71
CA ILE A 423 -1.63 -1.08 -23.90
C ILE A 423 -0.83 -2.03 -24.77
N GLU A 424 0.46 -1.75 -25.00
CA GLU A 424 1.37 -2.62 -25.77
C GLU A 424 1.49 -4.00 -25.11
N ALA A 425 1.74 -4.05 -23.79
CA ALA A 425 1.86 -5.30 -23.06
C ALA A 425 0.57 -6.13 -23.10
N ALA A 426 -0.60 -5.51 -22.89
CA ALA A 426 -1.89 -6.19 -22.97
C ALA A 426 -2.16 -6.76 -24.38
N LYS A 427 -1.83 -6.02 -25.44
CA LYS A 427 -1.92 -6.49 -26.83
C LYS A 427 -0.94 -7.64 -27.13
N LEU A 428 0.19 -7.66 -26.45
CA LEU A 428 1.12 -8.79 -26.50
C LEU A 428 0.62 -10.00 -25.68
N GLY A 429 -0.44 -9.86 -24.89
CA GLY A 429 -1.01 -10.89 -24.01
C GLY A 429 -0.22 -11.09 -22.72
N ASN A 430 0.48 -10.07 -22.25
CA ASN A 430 1.07 -10.00 -20.91
C ASN A 430 0.11 -9.37 -19.93
N HIS A 431 0.12 -9.86 -18.69
CA HIS A 431 -0.56 -9.16 -17.61
C HIS A 431 0.06 -7.79 -17.36
N VAL A 432 -0.79 -6.82 -16.99
CA VAL A 432 -0.42 -5.41 -16.84
C VAL A 432 -0.94 -4.84 -15.52
N ILE A 433 -0.09 -4.05 -14.87
CA ILE A 433 -0.46 -3.16 -13.78
C ILE A 433 -0.30 -1.73 -14.28
N MET A 434 -1.38 -0.95 -14.27
CA MET A 434 -1.36 0.44 -14.74
C MET A 434 -0.90 1.37 -13.62
N SER A 435 0.26 1.98 -13.81
CA SER A 435 0.88 2.90 -12.85
C SER A 435 1.51 4.13 -13.53
N PRO A 436 0.83 4.74 -14.55
CA PRO A 436 1.43 5.80 -15.35
C PRO A 436 1.78 7.02 -14.49
N LYS A 437 2.99 7.55 -14.68
CA LYS A 437 3.50 8.70 -13.91
C LYS A 437 2.61 9.95 -13.99
N THR A 438 1.83 10.07 -15.04
CA THR A 438 0.89 11.17 -15.21
C THR A 438 -0.27 11.15 -14.21
N ASN A 439 -0.56 10.01 -13.58
CA ASN A 439 -1.71 9.80 -12.70
C ASN A 439 -1.32 9.19 -11.35
N CYS A 440 -0.24 8.41 -11.30
CA CYS A 440 0.06 7.51 -10.19
C CYS A 440 1.33 7.88 -9.41
N TYR A 441 2.11 8.89 -9.84
CA TYR A 441 3.34 9.30 -9.15
C TYR A 441 3.02 10.30 -8.05
N LEU A 442 3.02 9.81 -6.83
CA LEU A 442 2.62 10.55 -5.64
C LEU A 442 3.75 11.40 -5.04
N ASP A 443 4.94 11.33 -5.60
CA ASP A 443 6.09 12.19 -5.33
C ASP A 443 6.03 13.53 -6.09
N TYR A 444 5.05 13.70 -7.02
CA TYR A 444 4.80 14.95 -7.73
C TYR A 444 3.96 15.92 -6.88
N TYR A 445 4.05 17.22 -7.17
CA TYR A 445 3.25 18.24 -6.49
C TYR A 445 1.74 17.99 -6.62
N GLN A 446 1.00 18.22 -5.55
CA GLN A 446 -0.47 18.16 -5.53
C GLN A 446 -1.11 19.50 -5.93
N SER A 447 -0.39 20.62 -5.74
CA SER A 447 -0.82 21.96 -6.08
C SER A 447 0.14 22.64 -7.05
N ARG A 448 -0.37 23.58 -7.84
CA ARG A 448 0.45 24.49 -8.66
C ARG A 448 1.10 25.59 -7.82
N ASP A 449 0.59 25.85 -6.63
CA ASP A 449 1.21 26.76 -5.66
C ASP A 449 2.34 26.05 -4.91
N THR A 450 3.41 25.77 -5.62
CA THR A 450 4.57 25.03 -5.10
C THR A 450 5.31 25.74 -3.96
N LYS A 451 4.97 26.99 -3.64
CA LYS A 451 5.59 27.71 -2.51
C LYS A 451 5.03 27.24 -1.16
N ASN A 452 3.79 26.78 -1.17
CA ASN A 452 3.08 26.29 0.02
C ASN A 452 3.04 24.75 0.06
N GLU A 453 3.62 24.08 -0.94
CA GLU A 453 3.75 22.63 -0.98
C GLU A 453 5.07 22.16 -0.33
N PRO A 454 5.12 20.96 0.28
CA PRO A 454 6.37 20.31 0.61
C PRO A 454 7.24 20.13 -0.63
N PHE A 455 8.57 20.18 -0.46
CA PHE A 455 9.50 20.07 -1.59
C PHE A 455 9.37 18.71 -2.29
N SER A 456 9.30 18.71 -3.61
CA SER A 456 9.04 17.55 -4.47
C SER A 456 10.03 17.47 -5.62
N ILE A 457 10.12 16.31 -6.26
CA ILE A 457 10.92 16.11 -7.49
C ILE A 457 10.47 17.05 -8.63
N GLY A 458 9.23 17.50 -8.61
CA GLY A 458 8.57 18.29 -9.64
C GLY A 458 7.34 17.56 -10.16
N GLY A 459 6.94 17.85 -11.39
CA GLY A 459 5.70 17.30 -11.92
C GLY A 459 4.46 17.91 -11.23
N TYR A 460 3.28 17.44 -11.64
CA TYR A 460 2.01 17.88 -11.07
C TYR A 460 0.97 16.80 -11.29
N VAL A 461 0.48 16.23 -10.20
CA VAL A 461 -0.60 15.24 -10.19
C VAL A 461 -1.58 15.61 -9.07
N PRO A 462 -2.59 16.42 -9.36
CA PRO A 462 -3.67 16.70 -8.40
C PRO A 462 -4.58 15.48 -8.25
N VAL A 463 -5.42 15.49 -7.22
CA VAL A 463 -6.40 14.42 -6.94
C VAL A 463 -7.31 14.14 -8.14
N GLU A 464 -7.76 15.18 -8.84
CA GLU A 464 -8.56 15.05 -10.07
C GLU A 464 -7.84 14.19 -11.12
N GLN A 465 -6.55 14.43 -11.33
CA GLN A 465 -5.77 13.70 -12.32
C GLN A 465 -5.51 12.24 -11.87
N ALA A 466 -5.29 12.01 -10.59
CA ALA A 466 -5.19 10.66 -10.04
C ALA A 466 -6.51 9.89 -10.24
N TYR A 467 -7.64 10.54 -9.97
CA TYR A 467 -8.98 9.96 -10.17
C TYR A 467 -9.35 9.74 -11.65
N ALA A 468 -8.80 10.55 -12.56
CA ALA A 468 -9.04 10.45 -14.00
C ALA A 468 -8.35 9.24 -14.65
N LEU A 469 -7.54 8.47 -13.90
CA LEU A 469 -6.91 7.26 -14.40
C LEU A 469 -7.94 6.33 -15.04
N ASP A 470 -7.67 5.93 -16.29
CA ASP A 470 -8.47 4.96 -17.04
C ASP A 470 -7.58 3.77 -17.46
N PRO A 471 -7.60 2.68 -16.67
CA PRO A 471 -6.78 1.49 -16.93
C PRO A 471 -7.13 0.74 -18.21
N TYR A 472 -8.32 0.96 -18.75
CA TYR A 472 -8.83 0.27 -19.95
C TYR A 472 -8.80 1.13 -21.22
N LYS A 473 -8.29 2.36 -21.11
CA LYS A 473 -8.21 3.26 -22.26
C LYS A 473 -7.57 2.57 -23.47
N GLU A 474 -8.24 2.65 -24.63
CA GLU A 474 -7.78 2.09 -25.91
C GLU A 474 -7.65 0.55 -25.96
N LEU A 475 -8.13 -0.18 -24.95
CA LEU A 475 -8.16 -1.64 -24.91
C LEU A 475 -9.55 -2.17 -25.28
N ASN A 476 -9.58 -3.17 -26.16
CA ASN A 476 -10.81 -3.92 -26.42
C ASN A 476 -11.11 -4.92 -25.28
N ALA A 477 -12.28 -5.56 -25.28
CA ALA A 477 -12.73 -6.44 -24.22
C ALA A 477 -11.81 -7.66 -23.96
N GLU A 478 -11.13 -8.18 -24.98
CA GLU A 478 -10.16 -9.28 -24.83
C GLU A 478 -8.85 -8.78 -24.22
N GLU A 479 -8.37 -7.62 -24.64
CA GLU A 479 -7.16 -7.00 -24.11
C GLU A 479 -7.34 -6.54 -22.64
N GLN A 480 -8.53 -6.07 -22.25
CA GLN A 480 -8.86 -5.68 -20.87
C GLN A 480 -8.67 -6.81 -19.87
N LYS A 481 -8.80 -8.07 -20.28
CA LYS A 481 -8.58 -9.24 -19.40
C LYS A 481 -7.15 -9.37 -18.87
N TYR A 482 -6.19 -8.72 -19.51
CA TYR A 482 -4.80 -8.71 -19.07
C TYR A 482 -4.49 -7.62 -18.05
N VAL A 483 -5.39 -6.66 -17.83
CA VAL A 483 -5.18 -5.60 -16.85
C VAL A 483 -5.54 -6.11 -15.46
N LEU A 484 -4.53 -6.37 -14.63
CA LEU A 484 -4.70 -6.83 -13.25
C LEU A 484 -5.22 -5.71 -12.35
N GLY A 485 -4.80 -4.46 -12.60
CA GLY A 485 -5.23 -3.33 -11.80
C GLY A 485 -4.33 -2.11 -11.88
N VAL A 486 -4.30 -1.36 -10.77
CA VAL A 486 -3.66 -0.05 -10.66
C VAL A 486 -2.74 0.04 -9.45
N GLN A 487 -1.72 0.92 -9.52
CA GLN A 487 -0.81 1.19 -8.41
C GLN A 487 -0.43 2.66 -8.35
N GLY A 488 -0.42 3.23 -7.13
CA GLY A 488 0.21 4.50 -6.83
C GLY A 488 1.66 4.30 -6.39
N ASN A 489 2.58 5.19 -6.79
CA ASN A 489 4.00 5.11 -6.47
C ASN A 489 4.46 6.31 -5.67
N LEU A 490 5.16 6.08 -4.56
CA LEU A 490 5.78 7.12 -3.75
C LEU A 490 7.31 6.94 -3.75
N TRP A 491 7.97 7.62 -4.68
CA TRP A 491 9.43 7.75 -4.72
C TRP A 491 9.90 8.74 -3.66
N THR A 492 11.06 8.47 -3.03
CA THR A 492 11.45 9.18 -1.81
C THR A 492 12.72 10.01 -1.91
N GLU A 493 13.21 10.35 -3.10
CA GLU A 493 14.40 11.19 -3.28
C GLU A 493 14.32 12.50 -2.47
N TYR A 494 13.12 13.05 -2.35
CA TYR A 494 12.88 14.33 -1.65
C TYR A 494 11.96 14.19 -0.44
N ILE A 495 11.61 12.96 -0.08
CA ILE A 495 10.67 12.63 1.00
C ILE A 495 11.43 11.89 2.10
N SER A 496 12.01 12.61 3.04
CA SER A 496 12.84 12.04 4.11
C SER A 496 12.13 11.92 5.46
N LYS A 497 10.85 12.32 5.54
CA LYS A 497 10.04 12.28 6.77
C LYS A 497 8.70 11.63 6.51
N TYR A 498 8.22 10.91 7.49
CA TYR A 498 6.97 10.15 7.37
C TYR A 498 5.73 11.04 7.25
N ASP A 499 5.68 12.18 7.95
CA ASP A 499 4.61 13.17 7.80
C ASP A 499 4.53 13.73 6.38
N HIS A 500 5.69 13.92 5.73
CA HIS A 500 5.76 14.31 4.32
C HIS A 500 5.27 13.17 3.41
N ALA A 501 5.66 11.91 3.68
CA ALA A 501 5.16 10.75 2.94
C ALA A 501 3.63 10.62 3.01
N GLN A 502 3.05 10.82 4.19
CA GLN A 502 1.59 10.84 4.37
C GLN A 502 0.94 11.96 3.56
N TYR A 503 1.47 13.18 3.64
CA TYR A 503 0.97 14.33 2.87
C TYR A 503 0.96 14.05 1.38
N MET A 504 2.06 13.49 0.85
CA MET A 504 2.18 13.19 -0.57
C MET A 504 1.26 12.05 -1.01
N THR A 505 0.95 11.12 -0.11
CA THR A 505 0.06 9.98 -0.38
C THR A 505 -1.40 10.40 -0.35
N LEU A 506 -1.82 11.19 0.66
CA LEU A 506 -3.23 11.50 0.90
C LEU A 506 -3.61 12.90 0.40
N PRO A 507 -4.81 13.07 -0.20
CA PRO A 507 -5.82 12.04 -0.47
C PRO A 507 -5.73 11.41 -1.87
N ARG A 508 -4.63 11.57 -2.63
CA ARG A 508 -4.51 10.99 -3.99
C ARG A 508 -4.62 9.47 -4.01
N MET A 509 -4.08 8.80 -2.97
CA MET A 509 -4.23 7.35 -2.87
C MET A 509 -5.68 6.94 -2.64
N SER A 510 -6.49 7.77 -1.97
CA SER A 510 -7.94 7.55 -1.86
C SER A 510 -8.62 7.56 -3.23
N ALA A 511 -8.19 8.46 -4.13
CA ALA A 511 -8.67 8.53 -5.50
C ALA A 511 -8.28 7.28 -6.32
N ILE A 512 -7.00 6.86 -6.26
CA ILE A 512 -6.52 5.66 -6.95
C ILE A 512 -7.21 4.40 -6.40
N ALA A 513 -7.44 4.33 -5.09
CA ALA A 513 -8.16 3.23 -4.45
C ALA A 513 -9.59 3.10 -4.99
N GLU A 514 -10.31 4.21 -5.15
CA GLU A 514 -11.65 4.19 -5.73
C GLU A 514 -11.63 3.81 -7.22
N VAL A 515 -10.63 4.24 -7.98
CA VAL A 515 -10.44 3.74 -9.37
C VAL A 515 -10.22 2.22 -9.37
N GLY A 516 -9.43 1.70 -8.44
CA GLY A 516 -9.16 0.26 -8.34
C GLY A 516 -10.36 -0.57 -7.88
N TRP A 517 -11.15 -0.03 -6.96
CA TRP A 517 -12.29 -0.73 -6.36
C TRP A 517 -13.58 -0.55 -7.16
N SER A 518 -13.93 0.69 -7.51
CA SER A 518 -15.27 1.10 -8.01
C SER A 518 -15.25 1.60 -9.45
N TYR A 519 -14.31 1.16 -10.27
CA TYR A 519 -14.03 1.69 -11.61
C TYR A 519 -15.28 2.01 -12.44
N LYS A 520 -16.28 1.10 -12.45
CA LYS A 520 -17.51 1.27 -13.24
C LYS A 520 -18.44 2.34 -12.71
N ASN A 521 -18.37 2.63 -11.42
CA ASN A 521 -19.26 3.55 -10.71
C ASN A 521 -18.55 4.83 -10.28
N LYS A 522 -17.29 5.02 -10.69
CA LYS A 522 -16.51 6.19 -10.28
C LYS A 522 -17.15 7.48 -10.78
N ASN A 523 -17.28 8.45 -9.87
CA ASN A 523 -17.79 9.79 -10.13
C ASN A 523 -17.00 10.77 -9.28
N TYR A 524 -16.25 11.67 -9.92
CA TYR A 524 -15.34 12.59 -9.23
C TYR A 524 -16.07 13.61 -8.34
N GLU A 525 -17.21 14.12 -8.76
CA GLU A 525 -18.02 15.04 -7.97
C GLU A 525 -18.51 14.36 -6.69
N SER A 526 -19.07 13.15 -6.80
CA SER A 526 -19.47 12.35 -5.65
C SER A 526 -18.28 11.97 -4.75
N PHE A 527 -17.11 11.70 -5.33
CA PHE A 527 -15.89 11.47 -4.55
C PHE A 527 -15.54 12.69 -3.70
N LEU A 528 -15.58 13.90 -4.26
CA LEU A 528 -15.29 15.14 -3.53
C LEU A 528 -16.33 15.42 -2.42
N GLU A 529 -17.59 15.04 -2.61
CA GLU A 529 -18.64 15.19 -1.59
C GLU A 529 -18.40 14.27 -0.38
N ARG A 530 -17.82 13.08 -0.58
CA ARG A 530 -17.51 12.08 0.47
C ARG A 530 -16.15 12.30 1.13
N LEU A 531 -15.23 12.96 0.44
CA LEU A 531 -13.86 13.16 0.91
C LEU A 531 -13.73 13.90 2.26
N PRO A 532 -14.57 14.90 2.61
CA PRO A 532 -14.53 15.55 3.92
C PRO A 532 -14.70 14.58 5.09
N HIS A 533 -15.63 13.62 5.00
CA HIS A 533 -15.83 12.63 6.05
C HIS A 533 -14.60 11.72 6.24
N LEU A 534 -14.00 11.25 5.15
CA LEU A 534 -12.76 10.49 5.21
C LEU A 534 -11.60 11.31 5.78
N SER A 535 -11.54 12.61 5.46
CA SER A 535 -10.50 13.50 5.99
C SER A 535 -10.67 13.78 7.50
N ASP A 536 -11.89 13.80 8.01
CA ASP A 536 -12.16 13.87 9.44
C ASP A 536 -11.65 12.61 10.17
N LEU A 537 -11.71 11.43 9.53
CA LEU A 537 -11.07 10.21 10.04
C LEU A 537 -9.54 10.30 9.97
N PHE A 538 -8.96 10.93 8.95
CA PHE A 538 -7.51 11.19 8.94
C PHE A 538 -7.09 12.06 10.13
N ASP A 539 -7.85 13.09 10.47
CA ASP A 539 -7.60 13.92 11.64
C ASP A 539 -7.72 13.11 12.95
N VAL A 540 -8.69 12.18 13.06
CA VAL A 540 -8.83 11.25 14.22
C VAL A 540 -7.59 10.40 14.39
N TYR A 541 -7.10 9.79 13.31
CA TYR A 541 -5.90 8.94 13.33
C TYR A 541 -4.60 9.75 13.33
N GLY A 542 -4.69 11.08 13.18
CA GLY A 542 -3.54 12.01 13.13
C GLY A 542 -2.67 11.81 11.90
N TYR A 543 -3.26 11.43 10.77
CA TYR A 543 -2.57 11.37 9.50
C TYR A 543 -2.38 12.76 8.92
N ASN A 544 -1.23 13.01 8.31
CA ASN A 544 -1.01 14.22 7.55
C ASN A 544 -1.51 14.05 6.10
N TYR A 545 -2.18 15.07 5.56
CA TYR A 545 -2.73 15.02 4.21
C TYR A 545 -2.86 16.42 3.59
N ALA A 546 -3.01 16.51 2.27
CA ALA A 546 -3.14 17.76 1.54
C ALA A 546 -4.54 18.36 1.73
N LYS A 547 -4.70 19.24 2.72
CA LYS A 547 -5.99 19.84 3.11
C LYS A 547 -6.57 20.79 2.07
N HIS A 548 -5.75 21.38 1.21
CA HIS A 548 -6.19 22.32 0.16
C HIS A 548 -7.09 21.67 -0.92
N VAL A 549 -7.12 20.34 -0.96
CA VAL A 549 -7.99 19.59 -1.90
C VAL A 549 -9.44 19.55 -1.43
N LEU A 550 -9.66 19.76 -0.13
CA LEU A 550 -11.01 19.74 0.43
C LEU A 550 -11.81 20.98 -0.01
N PRO A 551 -13.11 20.85 -0.28
CA PRO A 551 -13.97 22.00 -0.46
C PRO A 551 -13.91 22.88 0.80
N GLU A 552 -13.86 24.21 0.63
CA GLU A 552 -13.92 25.13 1.77
C GLU A 552 -15.14 24.79 2.64
N LYS A 553 -14.91 24.51 3.94
CA LYS A 553 -16.02 24.31 4.89
C LYS A 553 -16.84 25.61 4.87
N GLN A 554 -18.05 25.56 4.32
CA GLN A 554 -18.98 26.66 4.48
C GLN A 554 -19.23 26.82 5.97
N THR A 555 -18.67 27.88 6.57
CA THR A 555 -19.01 28.26 7.95
C THR A 555 -20.52 28.49 7.96
N PRO A 556 -21.31 27.81 8.83
CA PRO A 556 -22.74 28.09 8.92
C PRO A 556 -22.88 29.60 9.12
N ALA A 557 -23.63 30.25 8.23
CA ALA A 557 -23.92 31.68 8.37
C ALA A 557 -24.49 31.85 9.77
N ALA A 558 -23.78 32.59 10.64
CA ALA A 558 -24.30 32.99 11.92
C ALA A 558 -25.70 33.54 11.68
N GLU A 559 -26.72 32.91 12.28
CA GLU A 559 -28.08 33.47 12.26
C GLU A 559 -27.97 34.93 12.66
N ALA A 560 -28.18 35.79 11.68
CA ALA A 560 -28.23 37.20 11.93
C ALA A 560 -29.40 37.42 12.89
N GLU A 561 -29.11 37.70 14.15
CA GLU A 561 -30.05 38.21 15.12
C GLU A 561 -30.74 39.41 14.49
N GLN A 562 -31.98 39.21 14.02
CA GLN A 562 -32.88 40.29 13.79
C GLN A 562 -33.35 40.80 15.15
N LYS A 563 -32.79 41.93 15.53
CA LYS A 563 -33.44 42.83 16.49
C LYS A 563 -34.45 43.72 15.78
#